data_04979d4331787912e3dbec3e0ce1ea4b
#
_entry.id   04979d4331787912e3dbec3e0ce1ea4b
#
_cell.length_a   1.000
_cell.length_b   1.000
_cell.length_c   1.000
_cell.angle_alpha   90.00
_cell.angle_beta   90.00
_cell.angle_gamma   90.00
#
_symmetry.space_group_name_H-M   'P 1'
#
loop_
_entity.id
_entity.type
_entity.pdbx_description
1 polymer ?
#
loop_
_entity_poly.entity_id
_entity_poly.type
_entity_poly.pdbx_seq_one_letter_code
_entity_poly.pdbx_strand_id
1 'polypeptide(L)'
;MTTLDLHPAPQAAPAAARVRNHALTEVRLVMRNGEQLLLALVIPIGIIVAGRFLGSRVGLTMDVLAPSVLALAIWSTCFTSQAIMTGFERRYGVLERLSATPLGRSGLLAGKAMAYSVISLAQVILLVIVSLALGWHPHGSGLAWLPTLVSVVLAMMTFGLAALAMAGSLKAEVTLGLANLVSVSYTH
;
A
#
# COMPACT_ATOMS: atom_id res chain seq x y z
N MET A 1 -3.67 -20.46 41.10
CA MET A 1 -4.30 -21.08 39.91
C MET A 1 -5.34 -20.09 39.42
N THR A 2 -5.06 -19.35 38.38
CA THR A 2 -6.02 -18.45 37.72
C THR A 2 -7.00 -19.34 36.94
N THR A 3 -8.25 -19.40 37.42
CA THR A 3 -9.32 -20.08 36.71
C THR A 3 -9.58 -19.35 35.41
N LEU A 4 -9.35 -20.00 34.26
CA LEU A 4 -9.76 -19.50 32.95
C LEU A 4 -11.28 -19.34 32.96
N ASP A 5 -11.77 -18.13 32.81
CA ASP A 5 -13.19 -17.85 32.61
C ASP A 5 -13.57 -18.28 31.19
N LEU A 6 -14.27 -19.38 31.05
CA LEU A 6 -14.73 -19.95 29.79
C LEU A 6 -16.18 -19.54 29.46
N HIS A 7 -16.75 -18.58 30.19
CA HIS A 7 -18.08 -18.09 29.86
C HIS A 7 -18.08 -17.38 28.47
N PRO A 8 -19.01 -17.75 27.58
CA PRO A 8 -19.09 -17.11 26.26
C PRO A 8 -19.43 -15.63 26.45
N ALA A 9 -18.56 -14.75 25.95
CA ALA A 9 -18.83 -13.34 25.90
C ALA A 9 -19.70 -13.02 24.67
N PRO A 10 -21.02 -12.78 24.81
CA PRO A 10 -21.94 -12.66 23.68
C PRO A 10 -21.79 -11.35 22.91
N GLN A 11 -20.88 -10.45 23.34
CA GLN A 11 -20.70 -9.14 22.73
C GLN A 11 -19.56 -9.14 21.73
N ALA A 12 -19.78 -8.49 20.57
CA ALA A 12 -18.71 -8.25 19.60
C ALA A 12 -17.63 -7.34 20.22
N ALA A 13 -16.36 -7.62 19.91
CA ALA A 13 -15.24 -6.76 20.34
C ALA A 13 -15.45 -5.29 19.89
N PRO A 14 -14.86 -4.30 20.57
CA PRO A 14 -14.95 -2.89 20.19
C PRO A 14 -14.57 -2.65 18.73
N ALA A 15 -15.25 -1.71 18.06
CA ALA A 15 -15.08 -1.47 16.63
C ALA A 15 -13.60 -1.23 16.24
N ALA A 16 -12.87 -0.45 17.03
CA ALA A 16 -11.46 -0.20 16.79
C ALA A 16 -10.60 -1.47 16.84
N ALA A 17 -10.89 -2.38 17.77
CA ALA A 17 -10.18 -3.66 17.87
C ALA A 17 -10.47 -4.55 16.66
N ARG A 18 -11.71 -4.59 16.17
CA ARG A 18 -12.11 -5.33 14.98
C ARG A 18 -11.38 -4.83 13.72
N VAL A 19 -11.36 -3.50 13.52
CA VAL A 19 -10.67 -2.85 12.39
C VAL A 19 -9.18 -3.11 12.46
N ARG A 20 -8.56 -2.92 13.62
CA ARG A 20 -7.13 -3.18 13.82
C ARG A 20 -6.78 -4.65 13.54
N ASN A 21 -7.55 -5.60 14.05
CA ASN A 21 -7.29 -7.03 13.84
C ASN A 21 -7.45 -7.41 12.37
N HIS A 22 -8.44 -6.83 11.68
CA HIS A 22 -8.59 -7.01 10.24
C HIS A 22 -7.38 -6.43 9.48
N ALA A 23 -6.98 -5.20 9.79
CA ALA A 23 -5.78 -4.60 9.18
C ALA A 23 -4.51 -5.43 9.41
N LEU A 24 -4.30 -5.95 10.61
CA LEU A 24 -3.17 -6.84 10.90
C LEU A 24 -3.24 -8.15 10.10
N THR A 25 -4.42 -8.68 9.87
CA THR A 25 -4.61 -9.87 9.04
C THR A 25 -4.26 -9.57 7.58
N GLU A 26 -4.72 -8.45 7.03
CA GLU A 26 -4.37 -7.99 5.68
C GLU A 26 -2.85 -7.81 5.52
N VAL A 27 -2.20 -7.13 6.47
CA VAL A 27 -0.74 -6.98 6.47
C VAL A 27 -0.04 -8.35 6.44
N ARG A 28 -0.48 -9.30 7.29
CA ARG A 28 0.09 -10.65 7.32
C ARG A 28 -0.11 -11.41 6.01
N LEU A 29 -1.26 -11.25 5.36
CA LEU A 29 -1.53 -11.86 4.05
C LEU A 29 -0.58 -11.33 2.98
N VAL A 30 -0.39 -10.01 2.91
CA VAL A 30 0.58 -9.40 1.98
C VAL A 30 2.00 -9.84 2.30
N MET A 31 2.40 -9.85 3.57
CA MET A 31 3.74 -10.30 3.99
C MET A 31 4.02 -11.78 3.71
N ARG A 32 2.98 -12.60 3.60
CA ARG A 32 3.09 -14.02 3.20
C ARG A 32 3.06 -14.23 1.69
N ASN A 33 2.69 -13.22 0.93
CA ASN A 33 2.74 -13.25 -0.54
C ASN A 33 4.13 -12.80 -1.01
N GLY A 34 5.07 -13.74 -1.08
CA GLY A 34 6.45 -13.47 -1.46
C GLY A 34 6.61 -12.86 -2.85
N GLU A 35 5.78 -13.26 -3.81
CA GLU A 35 5.77 -12.69 -5.17
C GLU A 35 5.42 -11.21 -5.15
N GLN A 36 4.36 -10.83 -4.45
CA GLN A 36 3.94 -9.44 -4.33
C GLN A 36 5.00 -8.58 -3.63
N LEU A 37 5.61 -9.10 -2.54
CA LEU A 37 6.70 -8.40 -1.84
C LEU A 37 7.92 -8.24 -2.72
N LEU A 38 8.28 -9.28 -3.47
CA LEU A 38 9.42 -9.24 -4.38
C LEU A 38 9.21 -8.16 -5.45
N LEU A 39 8.06 -8.12 -6.10
CA LEU A 39 7.73 -7.11 -7.09
C LEU A 39 7.70 -5.70 -6.48
N ALA A 40 7.11 -5.56 -5.29
CA ALA A 40 6.97 -4.26 -4.61
C ALA A 40 8.30 -3.68 -4.13
N LEU A 41 9.32 -4.50 -3.85
CA LEU A 41 10.60 -4.07 -3.32
C LEU A 41 11.73 -4.17 -4.35
N VAL A 42 11.85 -5.29 -5.03
CA VAL A 42 12.99 -5.55 -5.94
C VAL A 42 12.97 -4.62 -7.14
N ILE A 43 11.78 -4.37 -7.72
CA ILE A 43 11.68 -3.47 -8.88
C ILE A 43 12.07 -2.04 -8.51
N PRO A 44 11.48 -1.36 -7.50
CA PRO A 44 11.90 -0.02 -7.12
C PRO A 44 13.36 0.08 -6.70
N ILE A 45 13.86 -0.88 -5.90
CA ILE A 45 15.27 -0.90 -5.51
C ILE A 45 16.16 -1.08 -6.74
N GLY A 46 15.82 -1.97 -7.64
CA GLY A 46 16.55 -2.19 -8.89
C GLY A 46 16.63 -0.94 -9.75
N ILE A 47 15.53 -0.17 -9.86
CA ILE A 47 15.51 1.12 -10.58
C ILE A 47 16.43 2.15 -9.91
N ILE A 48 16.39 2.27 -8.57
CA ILE A 48 17.26 3.19 -7.83
C ILE A 48 18.73 2.80 -8.02
N VAL A 49 19.06 1.51 -7.90
CA VAL A 49 20.42 1.00 -8.10
C VAL A 49 20.88 1.23 -9.54
N ALA A 50 20.07 0.85 -10.51
CA ALA A 50 20.39 1.08 -11.93
C ALA A 50 20.59 2.58 -12.23
N GLY A 51 19.72 3.43 -11.69
CA GLY A 51 19.83 4.87 -11.86
C GLY A 51 21.08 5.46 -11.22
N ARG A 52 21.55 4.93 -10.10
CA ARG A 52 22.83 5.35 -9.48
C ARG A 52 24.04 5.10 -10.39
N PHE A 53 24.06 3.96 -11.07
CA PHE A 53 25.22 3.56 -11.89
C PHE A 53 25.11 3.94 -13.36
N LEU A 54 23.91 4.02 -13.91
CA LEU A 54 23.67 4.29 -15.33
C LEU A 54 23.03 5.67 -15.58
N GLY A 55 22.46 6.30 -14.55
CA GLY A 55 21.69 7.55 -14.68
C GLY A 55 22.49 8.69 -15.32
N SER A 56 23.80 8.80 -15.00
CA SER A 56 24.69 9.82 -15.61
C SER A 56 24.80 9.69 -17.13
N ARG A 57 24.63 8.50 -17.69
CA ARG A 57 24.69 8.27 -19.14
C ARG A 57 23.46 8.78 -19.89
N VAL A 58 22.34 8.93 -19.17
CA VAL A 58 21.04 9.38 -19.72
C VAL A 58 20.56 10.69 -19.11
N GLY A 59 21.45 11.39 -18.39
CA GLY A 59 21.13 12.69 -17.79
C GLY A 59 20.20 12.64 -16.57
N LEU A 60 19.97 11.46 -15.97
CA LEU A 60 19.14 11.29 -14.78
C LEU A 60 19.99 11.47 -13.52
N THR A 61 19.56 12.38 -12.65
CA THR A 61 20.16 12.59 -11.32
C THR A 61 19.37 11.84 -10.24
N MET A 62 20.01 11.53 -9.13
CA MET A 62 19.34 10.90 -7.98
C MET A 62 18.25 11.79 -7.37
N ASP A 63 18.37 13.13 -7.53
CA ASP A 63 17.39 14.09 -7.02
C ASP A 63 16.06 14.04 -7.78
N VAL A 64 16.07 13.59 -9.02
CA VAL A 64 14.84 13.34 -9.82
C VAL A 64 14.39 11.89 -9.66
N LEU A 65 15.34 10.95 -9.72
CA LEU A 65 15.03 9.52 -9.74
C LEU A 65 14.42 9.03 -8.41
N ALA A 66 15.03 9.37 -7.27
CA ALA A 66 14.57 8.86 -5.99
C ALA A 66 13.13 9.29 -5.66
N PRO A 67 12.74 10.58 -5.74
CA PRO A 67 11.35 10.99 -5.54
C PRO A 67 10.38 10.35 -6.52
N SER A 68 10.77 10.18 -7.78
CA SER A 68 9.93 9.56 -8.81
C SER A 68 9.65 8.08 -8.49
N VAL A 69 10.67 7.34 -8.06
CA VAL A 69 10.52 5.94 -7.66
C VAL A 69 9.69 5.81 -6.38
N LEU A 70 9.85 6.73 -5.42
CA LEU A 70 9.01 6.77 -4.21
C LEU A 70 7.54 7.01 -4.56
N ALA A 71 7.25 7.95 -5.45
CA ALA A 71 5.88 8.22 -5.91
C ALA A 71 5.28 7.01 -6.64
N LEU A 72 6.05 6.37 -7.53
CA LEU A 72 5.64 5.15 -8.22
C LEU A 72 5.37 3.99 -7.24
N ALA A 73 6.18 3.85 -6.20
CA ALA A 73 6.00 2.82 -5.18
C ALA A 73 4.70 3.03 -4.38
N ILE A 74 4.39 4.27 -3.97
CA ILE A 74 3.13 4.62 -3.31
C ILE A 74 1.94 4.30 -4.23
N TRP A 75 2.00 4.73 -5.48
CA TRP A 75 0.98 4.43 -6.48
C TRP A 75 0.76 2.93 -6.63
N SER A 76 1.83 2.17 -6.88
CA SER A 76 1.76 0.73 -7.12
C SER A 76 1.15 -0.01 -5.92
N THR A 77 1.52 0.33 -4.70
CA THR A 77 1.04 -0.34 -3.49
C THR A 77 -0.35 0.10 -3.10
N CYS A 78 -0.60 1.42 -3.00
CA CYS A 78 -1.88 1.92 -2.53
C CYS A 78 -3.00 1.85 -3.58
N PHE A 79 -2.66 1.93 -4.87
CA PHE A 79 -3.66 1.85 -5.93
C PHE A 79 -3.68 0.48 -6.60
N THR A 80 -2.61 0.11 -7.32
CA THR A 80 -2.62 -1.08 -8.19
C THR A 80 -2.81 -2.36 -7.37
N SER A 81 -1.95 -2.60 -6.38
CA SER A 81 -2.02 -3.83 -5.57
C SER A 81 -3.33 -3.93 -4.80
N GLN A 82 -3.75 -2.83 -4.15
CA GLN A 82 -4.99 -2.82 -3.38
C GLN A 82 -6.23 -3.02 -4.25
N ALA A 83 -6.29 -2.39 -5.44
CA ALA A 83 -7.40 -2.54 -6.35
C ALA A 83 -7.52 -3.98 -6.86
N ILE A 84 -6.42 -4.57 -7.29
CA ILE A 84 -6.38 -5.94 -7.82
C ILE A 84 -6.80 -6.93 -6.73
N MET A 85 -6.17 -6.90 -5.56
CA MET A 85 -6.47 -7.82 -4.47
C MET A 85 -7.93 -7.71 -4.02
N THR A 86 -8.43 -6.48 -3.82
CA THR A 86 -9.82 -6.25 -3.41
C THR A 86 -10.81 -6.67 -4.50
N GLY A 87 -10.48 -6.48 -5.78
CA GLY A 87 -11.29 -6.95 -6.90
C GLY A 87 -11.44 -8.47 -6.93
N PHE A 88 -10.36 -9.21 -6.70
CA PHE A 88 -10.40 -10.68 -6.61
C PHE A 88 -11.14 -11.17 -5.36
N GLU A 89 -10.94 -10.55 -4.20
CA GLU A 89 -11.69 -10.90 -3.00
C GLU A 89 -13.21 -10.72 -3.18
N ARG A 90 -13.63 -9.67 -3.89
CA ARG A 90 -15.03 -9.49 -4.28
C ARG A 90 -15.50 -10.61 -5.18
N ARG A 91 -14.70 -10.97 -6.21
CA ARG A 91 -15.05 -12.06 -7.12
C ARG A 91 -15.26 -13.40 -6.40
N TYR A 92 -14.44 -13.68 -5.39
CA TYR A 92 -14.52 -14.91 -4.61
C TYR A 92 -15.50 -14.86 -3.43
N GLY A 93 -16.30 -13.79 -3.31
CA GLY A 93 -17.29 -13.62 -2.24
C GLY A 93 -16.70 -13.43 -0.84
N VAL A 94 -15.40 -13.08 -0.74
CA VAL A 94 -14.73 -12.86 0.55
C VAL A 94 -15.25 -11.58 1.20
N LEU A 95 -15.46 -10.52 0.41
CA LEU A 95 -15.96 -9.24 0.92
C LEU A 95 -17.38 -9.37 1.49
N GLU A 96 -18.26 -10.14 0.82
CA GLU A 96 -19.62 -10.38 1.32
C GLU A 96 -19.60 -11.13 2.65
N ARG A 97 -18.78 -12.18 2.77
CA ARG A 97 -18.63 -12.95 4.01
C ARG A 97 -18.11 -12.09 5.16
N LEU A 98 -17.07 -11.27 4.90
CA LEU A 98 -16.51 -10.37 5.91
C LEU A 98 -17.49 -9.24 6.29
N SER A 99 -18.24 -8.70 5.33
CA SER A 99 -19.22 -7.65 5.60
C SER A 99 -20.42 -8.14 6.41
N ALA A 100 -20.72 -9.43 6.38
CA ALA A 100 -21.77 -10.06 7.20
C ALA A 100 -21.33 -10.28 8.66
N THR A 101 -20.04 -10.13 8.97
CA THR A 101 -19.53 -10.22 10.35
C THR A 101 -19.77 -8.90 11.10
N PRO A 102 -19.60 -8.85 12.44
CA PRO A 102 -19.68 -7.60 13.21
C PRO A 102 -18.70 -6.51 12.76
N LEU A 103 -17.70 -6.80 11.89
CA LEU A 103 -16.80 -5.82 11.30
C LEU A 103 -17.56 -4.82 10.42
N GLY A 104 -18.53 -5.31 9.64
CA GLY A 104 -19.33 -4.51 8.72
C GLY A 104 -18.50 -3.97 7.52
N ARG A 105 -19.20 -3.34 6.57
CA ARG A 105 -18.56 -2.80 5.35
C ARG A 105 -17.57 -1.67 5.64
N SER A 106 -17.94 -0.74 6.52
CA SER A 106 -17.06 0.38 6.89
C SER A 106 -15.80 -0.07 7.61
N GLY A 107 -15.90 -1.03 8.52
CA GLY A 107 -14.77 -1.61 9.22
C GLY A 107 -13.83 -2.36 8.28
N LEU A 108 -14.37 -3.08 7.31
CA LEU A 108 -13.60 -3.78 6.28
C LEU A 108 -12.81 -2.79 5.42
N LEU A 109 -13.46 -1.75 4.90
CA LEU A 109 -12.79 -0.73 4.07
C LEU A 109 -11.72 0.03 4.86
N ALA A 110 -12.04 0.43 6.10
CA ALA A 110 -11.08 1.11 6.99
C ALA A 110 -9.87 0.22 7.31
N GLY A 111 -10.09 -1.07 7.59
CA GLY A 111 -9.03 -2.02 7.86
C GLY A 111 -8.10 -2.24 6.67
N LYS A 112 -8.64 -2.34 5.45
CA LYS A 112 -7.86 -2.42 4.22
C LYS A 112 -7.06 -1.14 3.98
N ALA A 113 -7.69 0.02 4.03
CA ALA A 113 -7.00 1.30 3.85
C ALA A 113 -5.84 1.44 4.85
N MET A 114 -6.05 1.10 6.12
CA MET A 114 -5.02 1.13 7.15
C MET A 114 -3.89 0.15 6.86
N ALA A 115 -4.19 -1.08 6.44
CA ALA A 115 -3.19 -2.09 6.12
C ALA A 115 -2.28 -1.66 4.97
N TYR A 116 -2.84 -1.22 3.86
CA TYR A 116 -2.07 -0.76 2.70
C TYR A 116 -1.29 0.52 2.97
N SER A 117 -1.83 1.43 3.80
CA SER A 117 -1.07 2.61 4.26
C SER A 117 0.16 2.22 5.10
N VAL A 118 0.03 1.25 6.00
CA VAL A 118 1.15 0.75 6.81
C VAL A 118 2.20 0.07 5.93
N ILE A 119 1.79 -0.78 4.98
CA ILE A 119 2.69 -1.46 4.04
C ILE A 119 3.42 -0.43 3.17
N SER A 120 2.69 0.53 2.60
CA SER A 120 3.27 1.59 1.76
C SER A 120 4.24 2.48 2.55
N LEU A 121 3.90 2.82 3.79
CA LEU A 121 4.80 3.58 4.65
C LEU A 121 6.10 2.83 4.92
N ALA A 122 6.02 1.54 5.28
CA ALA A 122 7.20 0.71 5.48
C ALA A 122 8.07 0.60 4.22
N GLN A 123 7.43 0.45 3.05
CA GLN A 123 8.09 0.43 1.75
C GLN A 123 8.80 1.77 1.46
N VAL A 124 8.12 2.90 1.65
CA VAL A 124 8.69 4.24 1.43
C VAL A 124 9.90 4.46 2.34
N ILE A 125 9.80 4.11 3.62
CA ILE A 125 10.93 4.22 4.57
C ILE A 125 12.12 3.40 4.07
N LEU A 126 11.90 2.16 3.65
CA LEU A 126 12.97 1.31 3.12
C LEU A 126 13.61 1.91 1.87
N LEU A 127 12.81 2.38 0.92
CA LEU A 127 13.30 3.00 -0.32
C LEU A 127 14.05 4.31 -0.06
N VAL A 128 13.62 5.11 0.91
CA VAL A 128 14.36 6.31 1.36
C VAL A 128 15.72 5.93 1.91
N ILE A 129 15.78 4.92 2.79
CA ILE A 129 17.05 4.45 3.36
C ILE A 129 18.00 3.98 2.24
N VAL A 130 17.51 3.18 1.29
CA VAL A 130 18.29 2.72 0.14
C VAL A 130 18.77 3.89 -0.71
N SER A 131 17.90 4.86 -1.00
CA SER A 131 18.24 6.03 -1.80
C SER A 131 19.33 6.89 -1.14
N LEU A 132 19.23 7.13 0.17
CA LEU A 132 20.25 7.84 0.95
C LEU A 132 21.59 7.10 0.92
N ALA A 133 21.58 5.78 1.11
CA ALA A 133 22.79 4.95 1.05
C ALA A 133 23.45 4.98 -0.34
N LEU A 134 22.68 5.19 -1.40
CA LEU A 134 23.17 5.30 -2.78
C LEU A 134 23.52 6.74 -3.19
N GLY A 135 23.53 7.67 -2.25
CA GLY A 135 24.01 9.04 -2.48
C GLY A 135 22.92 10.02 -2.91
N TRP A 136 21.68 9.75 -2.60
CA TRP A 136 20.63 10.77 -2.68
C TRP A 136 20.77 11.73 -1.50
N HIS A 137 20.85 13.02 -1.76
CA HIS A 137 20.95 14.06 -0.74
C HIS A 137 19.74 15.00 -0.87
N PRO A 138 18.63 14.68 -0.18
CA PRO A 138 17.44 15.49 -0.25
C PRO A 138 17.71 16.91 0.28
N HIS A 139 17.37 17.93 -0.52
CA HIS A 139 17.56 19.33 -0.19
C HIS A 139 16.31 19.88 0.54
N GLY A 140 16.51 20.65 1.60
CA GLY A 140 15.44 21.32 2.32
C GLY A 140 15.74 21.51 3.82
N SER A 141 15.20 22.57 4.40
CA SER A 141 15.22 22.78 5.84
C SER A 141 14.12 21.96 6.53
N GLY A 142 14.25 21.68 7.85
CA GLY A 142 13.32 20.81 8.57
C GLY A 142 11.83 21.11 8.38
N LEU A 143 11.45 22.39 8.29
CA LEU A 143 10.04 22.78 8.07
C LEU A 143 9.56 22.55 6.63
N ALA A 144 10.48 22.55 5.65
CA ALA A 144 10.14 22.29 4.24
C ALA A 144 9.72 20.83 3.97
N TRP A 145 9.98 19.91 4.90
CA TRP A 145 9.52 18.51 4.81
C TRP A 145 8.06 18.30 5.18
N LEU A 146 7.45 19.25 5.91
CA LEU A 146 6.06 19.12 6.32
C LEU A 146 5.08 19.03 5.13
N PRO A 147 5.16 19.89 4.10
CA PRO A 147 4.34 19.73 2.89
C PRO A 147 4.56 18.40 2.19
N THR A 148 5.79 17.91 2.14
CA THR A 148 6.11 16.61 1.52
C THR A 148 5.45 15.46 2.28
N LEU A 149 5.55 15.43 3.61
CA LEU A 149 4.89 14.42 4.43
C LEU A 149 3.36 14.47 4.28
N VAL A 150 2.78 15.66 4.29
CA VAL A 150 1.34 15.83 4.07
C VAL A 150 0.95 15.33 2.68
N SER A 151 1.71 15.64 1.64
CA SER A 151 1.45 15.17 0.27
C SER A 151 1.53 13.66 0.16
N VAL A 152 2.50 13.02 0.80
CA VAL A 152 2.64 11.55 0.86
C VAL A 152 1.41 10.91 1.52
N VAL A 153 0.98 11.42 2.66
CA VAL A 153 -0.21 10.91 3.37
C VAL A 153 -1.46 11.10 2.52
N LEU A 154 -1.64 12.28 1.91
CA LEU A 154 -2.78 12.55 1.03
C LEU A 154 -2.77 11.65 -0.20
N ALA A 155 -1.60 11.40 -0.81
CA ALA A 155 -1.46 10.48 -1.92
C ALA A 155 -1.85 9.05 -1.54
N MET A 156 -1.35 8.54 -0.40
CA MET A 156 -1.72 7.20 0.09
C MET A 156 -3.23 7.08 0.31
N MET A 157 -3.86 8.08 0.92
CA MET A 157 -5.31 8.08 1.16
C MET A 157 -6.10 8.16 -0.15
N THR A 158 -5.73 9.06 -1.05
CA THR A 158 -6.43 9.26 -2.32
C THR A 158 -6.33 8.01 -3.21
N PHE A 159 -5.14 7.45 -3.37
CA PHE A 159 -4.94 6.24 -4.16
C PHE A 159 -5.61 5.03 -3.53
N GLY A 160 -5.56 4.90 -2.20
CA GLY A 160 -6.25 3.83 -1.49
C GLY A 160 -7.77 3.89 -1.65
N LEU A 161 -8.37 5.08 -1.52
CA LEU A 161 -9.80 5.27 -1.72
C LEU A 161 -10.20 5.04 -3.18
N ALA A 162 -9.41 5.52 -4.14
CA ALA A 162 -9.64 5.28 -5.56
C ALA A 162 -9.58 3.79 -5.90
N ALA A 163 -8.62 3.05 -5.34
CA ALA A 163 -8.49 1.61 -5.49
C ALA A 163 -9.74 0.86 -4.98
N LEU A 164 -10.21 1.21 -3.78
CA LEU A 164 -11.41 0.61 -3.18
C LEU A 164 -12.68 0.96 -3.96
N ALA A 165 -12.81 2.19 -4.45
CA ALA A 165 -13.93 2.61 -5.28
C ALA A 165 -13.95 1.84 -6.61
N MET A 166 -12.80 1.68 -7.26
CA MET A 166 -12.66 0.94 -8.51
C MET A 166 -12.97 -0.55 -8.31
N ALA A 167 -12.39 -1.18 -7.30
CA ALA A 167 -12.62 -2.59 -6.98
C ALA A 167 -14.08 -2.85 -6.53
N GLY A 168 -14.72 -1.87 -5.91
CA GLY A 168 -16.14 -1.93 -5.51
C GLY A 168 -17.12 -1.82 -6.67
N SER A 169 -16.76 -1.13 -7.75
CA SER A 169 -17.67 -0.82 -8.88
C SER A 169 -17.45 -1.70 -10.11
N LEU A 170 -16.22 -2.17 -10.36
CA LEU A 170 -15.86 -2.89 -11.59
C LEU A 170 -15.69 -4.39 -11.35
N LYS A 171 -15.79 -5.20 -12.43
CA LYS A 171 -15.44 -6.63 -12.39
C LYS A 171 -13.94 -6.79 -12.16
N ALA A 172 -13.51 -7.89 -11.49
CA ALA A 172 -12.12 -8.11 -11.12
C ALA A 172 -11.15 -8.07 -12.32
N GLU A 173 -11.55 -8.62 -13.45
CA GLU A 173 -10.75 -8.63 -14.69
C GLU A 173 -10.59 -7.22 -15.26
N VAL A 174 -11.65 -6.41 -15.22
CA VAL A 174 -11.61 -5.00 -15.66
C VAL A 174 -10.77 -4.18 -14.71
N THR A 175 -10.88 -4.43 -13.40
CA THR A 175 -10.04 -3.78 -12.38
C THR A 175 -8.57 -4.09 -12.60
N LEU A 176 -8.23 -5.36 -12.88
CA LEU A 176 -6.85 -5.78 -13.21
C LEU A 176 -6.33 -5.06 -14.47
N GLY A 177 -7.13 -5.07 -15.54
CA GLY A 177 -6.77 -4.42 -16.81
C GLY A 177 -6.56 -2.92 -16.66
N LEU A 178 -7.49 -2.21 -16.01
CA LEU A 178 -7.41 -0.76 -15.81
C LEU A 178 -6.28 -0.38 -14.86
N ALA A 179 -6.09 -1.11 -13.74
CA ALA A 179 -5.01 -0.83 -12.82
C ALA A 179 -3.63 -0.95 -13.50
N ASN A 180 -3.44 -1.95 -14.34
CA ASN A 180 -2.22 -2.12 -15.12
C ASN A 180 -2.09 -1.08 -16.23
N LEU A 181 -3.18 -0.77 -16.96
CA LEU A 181 -3.17 0.22 -18.04
C LEU A 181 -2.76 1.60 -17.50
N VAL A 182 -3.36 2.02 -16.40
CA VAL A 182 -3.03 3.30 -15.76
C VAL A 182 -1.58 3.30 -15.26
N SER A 183 -1.12 2.19 -14.68
CA SER A 183 0.26 2.03 -14.23
C SER A 183 1.27 2.16 -15.38
N VAL A 184 0.99 1.56 -16.54
CA VAL A 184 1.84 1.63 -17.75
C VAL A 184 1.76 3.01 -18.40
N SER A 185 0.59 3.66 -18.41
CA SER A 185 0.41 4.98 -19.00
C SER A 185 1.20 6.08 -18.27
N TYR A 186 1.52 5.89 -16.98
CA TYR A 186 2.33 6.83 -16.20
C TYR A 186 3.84 6.67 -16.43
N THR A 187 4.28 5.57 -17.06
CA THR A 187 5.70 5.29 -17.33
C THR A 187 6.14 5.73 -18.73
N HIS A 188 5.24 6.27 -19.53
CA HIS A 188 5.49 6.87 -20.86
C HIS A 188 5.14 8.35 -20.88
#